data_94bd7785fe5c73459e0b8eb6159aade9
#
_entry.id   94bd7785fe5c73459e0b8eb6159aade9
#
_cell.length_a   1.000
_cell.length_b   1.000
_cell.length_c   1.000
_cell.angle_alpha   90.00
_cell.angle_beta   90.00
_cell.angle_gamma   90.00
#
_symmetry.space_group_name_H-M   'P 1'
#
loop_
_entity.id
_entity.type
_entity.pdbx_description
1 polymer ?
#
loop_
_entity_poly.entity_id
_entity_poly.type
_entity_poly.pdbx_seq_one_letter_code
_entity_poly.pdbx_strand_id
1 'polypeptide(L)'
;GVRMAGREAELQTASAIKTAQDLAGYDGYIFGAPTYHRTMPPVMESFLFIAQQAGLAGKPGGAFGSYTHSGDAPLHIFDTVEHVFKMAMTSLGPFKLLEHLVATPDGMRACQSYGRAIAQMLADEAL
;
A
#
# COMPACT_ATOMS: atom_id res chain seq x y z
N GLY A 1 9.33 -7.83 2.78
CA GLY A 1 8.69 -8.14 4.07
C GLY A 1 7.60 -9.19 3.94
N VAL A 2 6.71 -9.05 2.97
CA VAL A 2 5.62 -10.01 2.75
C VAL A 2 6.18 -11.42 2.48
N ARG A 3 7.16 -11.51 1.60
CA ARG A 3 7.79 -12.80 1.27
C ARG A 3 8.54 -13.39 2.46
N MET A 4 9.17 -12.55 3.28
CA MET A 4 9.86 -12.99 4.50
C MET A 4 8.91 -13.62 5.51
N ALA A 5 7.63 -13.26 5.46
CA ALA A 5 6.60 -13.83 6.32
C ALA A 5 5.95 -15.09 5.74
N GLY A 6 6.48 -15.61 4.63
CA GLY A 6 5.99 -16.86 4.03
C GLY A 6 4.83 -16.69 3.07
N ARG A 7 4.52 -15.46 2.65
CA ARG A 7 3.48 -15.19 1.66
C ARG A 7 4.07 -14.83 0.32
N GLU A 8 3.30 -15.00 -0.73
CA GLU A 8 3.71 -14.55 -2.05
C GLU A 8 3.40 -13.06 -2.20
N ALA A 9 4.23 -12.36 -2.95
CA ALA A 9 4.00 -10.94 -3.23
C ALA A 9 4.29 -10.67 -4.70
N GLU A 10 3.37 -9.97 -5.34
CA GLU A 10 3.51 -9.53 -6.71
C GLU A 10 3.61 -8.01 -6.72
N LEU A 11 4.68 -7.47 -7.29
CA LEU A 11 4.91 -6.04 -7.40
C LEU A 11 4.53 -5.57 -8.78
N GLN A 12 3.62 -4.59 -8.84
CA GLN A 12 3.20 -3.99 -10.10
C GLN A 12 3.20 -2.48 -9.98
N THR A 13 3.45 -1.79 -11.09
CA THR A 13 3.30 -0.33 -11.14
C THR A 13 1.81 0.00 -11.28
N ALA A 14 1.40 1.17 -10.75
CA ALA A 14 0.02 1.61 -10.87
C ALA A 14 -0.42 1.74 -12.34
N SER A 15 0.49 2.14 -13.23
CA SER A 15 0.20 2.29 -14.65
C SER A 15 -0.04 0.96 -15.37
N ALA A 16 0.39 -0.16 -14.79
CA ALA A 16 0.15 -1.47 -15.38
C ALA A 16 -1.28 -1.97 -15.13
N ILE A 17 -1.98 -1.39 -14.17
CA ILE A 17 -3.34 -1.74 -13.84
C ILE A 17 -4.29 -0.93 -14.72
N LYS A 18 -4.98 -1.60 -15.63
CA LYS A 18 -5.87 -0.95 -16.60
C LYS A 18 -7.34 -1.12 -16.26
N THR A 19 -7.70 -2.21 -15.57
CA THR A 19 -9.07 -2.51 -15.20
C THR A 19 -9.12 -3.06 -13.78
N ALA A 20 -10.32 -3.02 -13.18
CA ALA A 20 -10.53 -3.62 -11.85
C ALA A 20 -10.19 -5.11 -11.83
N GLN A 21 -10.37 -5.80 -12.95
CA GLN A 21 -10.05 -7.23 -13.05
C GLN A 21 -8.57 -7.51 -12.83
N ASP A 22 -7.70 -6.57 -13.16
CA ASP A 22 -6.26 -6.72 -12.96
C ASP A 22 -5.88 -6.82 -11.48
N LEU A 23 -6.77 -6.39 -10.58
CA LEU A 23 -6.58 -6.48 -9.13
C LEU A 23 -7.29 -7.67 -8.51
N ALA A 24 -7.98 -8.49 -9.27
CA ALA A 24 -8.74 -9.61 -8.73
C ALA A 24 -7.81 -10.75 -8.28
N GLY A 25 -8.24 -11.49 -7.26
CA GLY A 25 -7.56 -12.74 -6.89
C GLY A 25 -6.47 -12.61 -5.84
N TYR A 26 -6.26 -11.43 -5.28
CA TYR A 26 -5.29 -11.23 -4.20
C TYR A 26 -5.99 -11.22 -2.84
N ASP A 27 -5.27 -11.66 -1.81
CA ASP A 27 -5.79 -11.71 -0.45
C ASP A 27 -5.57 -10.42 0.33
N GLY A 28 -4.63 -9.58 -0.12
CA GLY A 28 -4.34 -8.30 0.48
C GLY A 28 -3.61 -7.38 -0.49
N TYR A 29 -3.53 -6.10 -0.14
CA TYR A 29 -3.00 -5.08 -1.04
C TYR A 29 -2.20 -4.05 -0.26
N ILE A 30 -1.06 -3.64 -0.82
CA ILE A 30 -0.28 -2.53 -0.29
C ILE A 30 -0.09 -1.54 -1.43
N PHE A 31 -0.53 -0.30 -1.20
CA PHE A 31 -0.50 0.75 -2.21
C PHE A 31 0.61 1.75 -1.88
N GLY A 32 1.36 2.16 -2.89
CA GLY A 32 2.47 3.05 -2.65
C GLY A 32 2.62 4.12 -3.70
N ALA A 33 3.02 5.33 -3.26
CA ALA A 33 3.33 6.43 -4.14
C ALA A 33 4.19 7.47 -3.41
N PRO A 34 5.08 8.17 -4.14
CA PRO A 34 5.79 9.31 -3.55
C PRO A 34 4.83 10.49 -3.36
N THR A 35 5.23 11.44 -2.51
CA THR A 35 4.49 12.70 -2.35
C THR A 35 5.11 13.76 -3.26
N TYR A 36 4.30 14.29 -4.18
CA TYR A 36 4.67 15.41 -5.04
C TYR A 36 3.71 16.58 -4.79
N HIS A 37 4.24 17.75 -4.46
CA HIS A 37 3.43 18.94 -4.20
C HIS A 37 2.30 18.66 -3.19
N ARG A 38 2.64 17.95 -2.11
CA ARG A 38 1.74 17.59 -1.01
C ARG A 38 0.63 16.61 -1.40
N THR A 39 0.75 15.95 -2.54
CA THR A 39 -0.27 15.01 -2.97
C THR A 39 0.37 13.82 -3.70
N MET A 40 -0.44 12.84 -4.04
CA MET A 40 0.01 11.71 -4.82
C MET A 40 0.12 12.09 -6.31
N PRO A 41 0.97 11.39 -7.09
CA PRO A 41 1.04 11.62 -8.53
C PRO A 41 -0.29 11.33 -9.23
N PRO A 42 -0.59 12.02 -10.35
CA PRO A 42 -1.84 11.77 -11.10
C PRO A 42 -2.06 10.31 -11.51
N VAL A 43 -0.99 9.58 -11.82
CA VAL A 43 -1.11 8.15 -12.17
C VAL A 43 -1.68 7.36 -11.01
N MET A 44 -1.35 7.72 -9.78
CA MET A 44 -1.88 7.06 -8.59
C MET A 44 -3.35 7.41 -8.37
N GLU A 45 -3.74 8.65 -8.60
CA GLU A 45 -5.14 9.06 -8.52
C GLU A 45 -5.99 8.27 -9.51
N SER A 46 -5.53 8.16 -10.77
CA SER A 46 -6.22 7.37 -11.79
C SER A 46 -6.32 5.90 -11.41
N PHE A 47 -5.26 5.35 -10.85
CA PHE A 47 -5.25 3.97 -10.36
C PHE A 47 -6.31 3.77 -9.28
N LEU A 48 -6.44 4.69 -8.32
CA LEU A 48 -7.41 4.56 -7.24
C LEU A 48 -8.86 4.54 -7.74
N PHE A 49 -9.16 5.26 -8.81
CA PHE A 49 -10.49 5.17 -9.42
C PHE A 49 -10.77 3.77 -9.98
N ILE A 50 -9.76 3.15 -10.58
CA ILE A 50 -9.87 1.77 -11.06
C ILE A 50 -10.03 0.81 -9.86
N ALA A 51 -9.20 0.97 -8.84
CA ALA A 51 -9.20 0.11 -7.67
C ALA A 51 -10.53 0.15 -6.90
N GLN A 52 -11.20 1.29 -6.91
CA GLN A 52 -12.49 1.43 -6.25
C GLN A 52 -13.53 0.43 -6.78
N GLN A 53 -13.40 0.03 -8.03
CA GLN A 53 -14.33 -0.89 -8.68
C GLN A 53 -13.95 -2.36 -8.49
N ALA A 54 -12.85 -2.64 -7.81
CA ALA A 54 -12.32 -4.00 -7.69
C ALA A 54 -12.94 -4.81 -6.55
N GLY A 55 -13.77 -4.20 -5.70
CA GLY A 55 -14.42 -4.93 -4.62
C GLY A 55 -13.45 -5.34 -3.52
N LEU A 56 -12.64 -4.40 -3.04
CA LEU A 56 -11.59 -4.67 -2.06
C LEU A 56 -12.07 -4.63 -0.61
N ALA A 57 -13.37 -4.45 -0.36
CA ALA A 57 -13.92 -4.33 0.99
C ALA A 57 -13.52 -5.53 1.85
N GLY A 58 -13.04 -5.25 3.07
CA GLY A 58 -12.61 -6.28 4.01
C GLY A 58 -11.25 -6.88 3.75
N LYS A 59 -10.62 -6.60 2.61
CA LYS A 59 -9.27 -7.12 2.32
C LYS A 59 -8.23 -6.38 3.16
N PRO A 60 -7.26 -7.09 3.74
CA PRO A 60 -6.16 -6.45 4.45
C PRO A 60 -5.33 -5.54 3.55
N GLY A 61 -4.91 -4.42 4.10
CA GLY A 61 -4.15 -3.48 3.30
C GLY A 61 -3.30 -2.52 4.08
N GLY A 62 -2.45 -1.82 3.33
CA GLY A 62 -1.60 -0.76 3.83
C GLY A 62 -1.29 0.23 2.73
N ALA A 63 -0.62 1.31 3.10
CA ALA A 63 -0.18 2.33 2.17
C ALA A 63 1.19 2.85 2.59
N PHE A 64 2.04 3.14 1.62
CA PHE A 64 3.39 3.62 1.88
C PHE A 64 3.81 4.67 0.86
N GLY A 65 4.90 5.35 1.17
CA GLY A 65 5.50 6.26 0.20
C GLY A 65 6.71 6.99 0.74
N SER A 66 7.54 7.46 -0.17
CA SER A 66 8.68 8.31 0.14
C SER A 66 8.29 9.78 0.06
N TYR A 67 9.04 10.64 0.76
CA TYR A 67 8.79 12.08 0.74
C TYR A 67 10.08 12.85 1.02
N THR A 68 10.10 14.13 0.61
CA THR A 68 11.20 15.04 0.94
C THR A 68 10.78 16.11 1.94
N HIS A 69 9.59 16.69 1.76
CA HIS A 69 9.09 17.77 2.61
C HIS A 69 7.85 17.40 3.41
N SER A 70 6.91 16.67 2.80
CA SER A 70 5.69 16.23 3.48
C SER A 70 5.33 14.82 3.04
N GLY A 71 4.72 14.05 3.95
CA GLY A 71 4.33 12.68 3.70
C GLY A 71 2.84 12.53 3.47
N ASP A 72 2.21 13.43 2.73
CA ASP A 72 0.76 13.48 2.58
C ASP A 72 0.20 12.39 1.67
N ALA A 73 0.95 11.95 0.64
CA ALA A 73 0.43 10.96 -0.30
C ALA A 73 0.07 9.62 0.37
N PRO A 74 0.95 9.00 1.17
CA PRO A 74 0.57 7.76 1.87
C PRO A 74 -0.63 7.93 2.78
N LEU A 75 -0.75 9.08 3.44
CA LEU A 75 -1.88 9.38 4.32
C LEU A 75 -3.18 9.45 3.51
N HIS A 76 -3.18 10.17 2.39
CA HIS A 76 -4.36 10.29 1.53
C HIS A 76 -4.77 8.95 0.92
N ILE A 77 -3.80 8.14 0.50
CA ILE A 77 -4.07 6.80 -0.02
C ILE A 77 -4.69 5.94 1.08
N PHE A 78 -4.08 5.92 2.26
CA PHE A 78 -4.56 5.14 3.40
C PHE A 78 -6.01 5.50 3.75
N ASP A 79 -6.30 6.80 3.87
CA ASP A 79 -7.64 7.27 4.20
C ASP A 79 -8.66 6.85 3.13
N THR A 80 -8.29 6.95 1.86
CA THR A 80 -9.18 6.58 0.76
C THR A 80 -9.50 5.09 0.79
N VAL A 81 -8.49 4.24 0.92
CA VAL A 81 -8.71 2.80 0.88
C VAL A 81 -9.39 2.29 2.14
N GLU A 82 -9.22 2.97 3.27
CA GLU A 82 -9.92 2.64 4.50
C GLU A 82 -11.39 3.07 4.45
N HIS A 83 -11.66 4.30 4.08
CA HIS A 83 -13.00 4.89 4.21
C HIS A 83 -13.86 4.75 2.96
N VAL A 84 -13.26 4.78 1.78
CA VAL A 84 -13.99 4.65 0.51
C VAL A 84 -14.05 3.19 0.07
N PHE A 85 -12.92 2.49 0.06
CA PHE A 85 -12.87 1.09 -0.38
C PHE A 85 -13.29 0.12 0.72
N LYS A 86 -13.31 0.57 1.97
CA LYS A 86 -13.69 -0.24 3.14
C LYS A 86 -12.75 -1.43 3.37
N MET A 87 -11.48 -1.25 3.09
CA MET A 87 -10.46 -2.26 3.36
C MET A 87 -10.16 -2.37 4.86
N ALA A 88 -9.70 -3.54 5.29
CA ALA A 88 -9.24 -3.77 6.66
C ALA A 88 -7.77 -3.32 6.75
N MET A 89 -7.56 -2.08 7.13
CA MET A 89 -6.22 -1.47 7.12
C MET A 89 -5.39 -1.87 8.33
N THR A 90 -4.07 -1.96 8.13
CA THR A 90 -3.15 -2.25 9.23
C THR A 90 -3.25 -1.21 10.34
N SER A 91 -3.18 -1.67 11.59
CA SER A 91 -3.19 -0.78 12.76
C SER A 91 -1.93 0.11 12.83
N LEU A 92 -0.91 -0.19 12.04
CA LEU A 92 0.29 0.65 11.96
C LEU A 92 0.05 1.97 11.24
N GLY A 93 -1.06 2.09 10.51
CA GLY A 93 -1.37 3.27 9.73
C GLY A 93 -0.55 3.36 8.44
N PRO A 94 -0.50 4.53 7.81
CA PRO A 94 0.31 4.73 6.62
C PRO A 94 1.80 4.74 6.98
N PHE A 95 2.61 4.15 6.11
CA PHE A 95 4.07 4.10 6.28
C PHE A 95 4.73 5.12 5.35
N LYS A 96 5.49 6.03 5.92
CA LYS A 96 6.21 7.04 5.15
C LYS A 96 7.67 7.09 5.55
N LEU A 97 8.54 7.35 4.59
CA LEU A 97 9.96 7.36 4.80
C LEU A 97 10.60 8.50 4.01
N LEU A 98 11.50 9.25 4.64
CA LEU A 98 12.26 10.28 3.94
C LEU A 98 13.03 9.65 2.78
N GLU A 99 13.02 10.31 1.62
CA GLU A 99 13.57 9.74 0.39
C GLU A 99 15.02 9.29 0.54
N HIS A 100 15.84 10.09 1.23
CA HIS A 100 17.26 9.75 1.40
C HIS A 100 17.49 8.56 2.33
N LEU A 101 16.48 8.11 3.08
CA LEU A 101 16.59 6.96 3.98
C LEU A 101 16.12 5.66 3.33
N VAL A 102 15.45 5.71 2.17
CA VAL A 102 14.82 4.54 1.56
C VAL A 102 15.82 3.42 1.30
N ALA A 103 16.99 3.75 0.77
CA ALA A 103 18.01 2.77 0.42
C ALA A 103 18.98 2.45 1.57
N THR A 104 18.78 3.03 2.75
CA THR A 104 19.62 2.72 3.91
C THR A 104 19.24 1.36 4.50
N PRO A 105 20.16 0.70 5.24
CA PRO A 105 19.82 -0.55 5.93
C PRO A 105 18.63 -0.40 6.89
N ASP A 106 18.56 0.70 7.64
CA ASP A 106 17.44 0.95 8.54
C ASP A 106 16.12 1.18 7.79
N GLY A 107 16.17 1.94 6.69
CA GLY A 107 15.01 2.16 5.82
C GLY A 107 14.50 0.85 5.24
N MET A 108 15.41 0.01 4.78
CA MET A 108 15.06 -1.31 4.24
C MET A 108 14.40 -2.18 5.30
N ARG A 109 14.93 -2.20 6.52
CA ARG A 109 14.33 -2.96 7.63
C ARG A 109 12.94 -2.45 7.98
N ALA A 110 12.74 -1.14 7.95
CA ALA A 110 11.42 -0.54 8.21
C ALA A 110 10.41 -0.96 7.15
N CYS A 111 10.79 -0.94 5.87
CA CYS A 111 9.94 -1.41 4.78
C CYS A 111 9.58 -2.89 4.95
N GLN A 112 10.56 -3.71 5.29
CA GLN A 112 10.34 -5.14 5.52
C GLN A 112 9.39 -5.39 6.69
N SER A 113 9.54 -4.63 7.77
CA SER A 113 8.66 -4.75 8.94
C SER A 113 7.22 -4.40 8.60
N TYR A 114 7.01 -3.36 7.80
CA TYR A 114 5.67 -2.98 7.38
C TYR A 114 5.00 -4.07 6.53
N GLY A 115 5.72 -4.59 5.53
CA GLY A 115 5.20 -5.67 4.68
C GLY A 115 4.92 -6.93 5.48
N ARG A 116 5.79 -7.26 6.43
CA ARG A 116 5.61 -8.42 7.31
C ARG A 116 4.35 -8.29 8.16
N ALA A 117 4.09 -7.08 8.69
CA ALA A 117 2.90 -6.84 9.51
C ALA A 117 1.62 -7.05 8.72
N ILE A 118 1.58 -6.65 7.45
CA ILE A 118 0.41 -6.85 6.61
C ILE A 118 0.23 -8.32 6.24
N ALA A 119 1.32 -9.03 5.96
CA ALA A 119 1.26 -10.46 5.71
C ALA A 119 0.73 -11.22 6.94
N GLN A 120 1.06 -10.75 8.14
CA GLN A 120 0.56 -11.34 9.38
C GLN A 120 -0.95 -11.20 9.52
N MET A 121 -1.52 -10.11 9.03
CA MET A 121 -2.98 -9.93 9.01
C MET A 121 -3.67 -11.03 8.20
N LEU A 122 -3.05 -11.47 7.10
CA LEU A 122 -3.58 -12.56 6.29
C LEU A 122 -3.59 -13.88 7.06
N ALA A 123 -2.54 -14.13 7.84
CA ALA A 123 -2.47 -15.33 8.67
C ALA A 123 -3.54 -15.31 9.76
N ASP A 124 -3.79 -14.15 10.37
CA ASP A 124 -4.79 -13.99 11.42
C ASP A 124 -6.21 -14.18 10.87
N GLU A 125 -6.48 -13.70 9.65
CA GLU A 125 -7.78 -13.89 9.00
C GLU A 125 -8.04 -15.35 8.63
N ALA A 126 -6.99 -16.12 8.34
CA ALA A 126 -7.14 -17.52 7.96
C ALA A 126 -7.55 -18.41 9.14
N LEU A 127 -7.45 -17.89 10.36
CA LEU A 127 -7.88 -18.60 11.57
C LEU A 127 -9.36 -18.37 11.87
#